data_2368e7e7589cb51794fc704f58b82cf7
#
_entry.id   2368e7e7589cb51794fc704f58b82cf7
#
_cell.length_a   1.000
_cell.length_b   1.000
_cell.length_c   1.000
_cell.angle_alpha   90.00
_cell.angle_beta   90.00
_cell.angle_gamma   90.00
#
_symmetry.space_group_name_H-M   'P 1'
#
loop_
_entity.id
_entity.type
_entity.pdbx_description
1 polymer ?
#
loop_
_entity_poly.entity_id
_entity_poly.type
_entity_poly.pdbx_seq_one_letter_code
_entity_poly.pdbx_strand_id
1 'polypeptide(L)'
;MNIQVGSAKMPEYTRYKVAALTVDPKLGEVERNVSQQLALVEEAAKNGARLIATPEMSTTGYCWYNREEVAPYVEPIPGKTTDRFQAIAAKYNCYIVVGMPEVDPKTNIYYNSAALIGPEGIIGVHRKNHQYIAEPKWAKEGDFDFQVFETPIGNIGLSICMDIHFIETARLQGLRAADIIVHISNWLAEKTPAPYWLTRAFDNGIYILESNRIGLERTVQFGGGSVLINPDGTIASYEDTDPLMYGEVDIEKARAKKFGEGGNKMLERRPKDYMEIMQNMYLWNPLDYHGLYGYDPLPKGKKSVVSVAQVNPVKGDVKANVALIAEKAAAAAAGGSELIVFPELTLTGAVNADTAKELAEPVQGESVDKIIDISMKHHIYIVAGMVEKDGDALYNTAILTGPEGLAGFYRKMHLTESDKTWAAPGNLGFPHFNTPVGRIGILIGHDAEFPEPGRLLALNGCDLICFPSAMSTPEPYGLNGTKNWHNYPIPMGYSTIHWHLWRVRGGENNVYSLFANPTQDGCFGRSGIFHPDTFLFPRNEKLMGAQDEGIISITMDTSNAPDSVYPTNVVRRKDLVCMRHPIMYDVIVDPAAPVYDFFK
;
A
#
# COMPACT_ATOMS: atom_id res chain seq x y z
N MET A 1 -3.32 -2.94 -28.44
CA MET A 1 -4.57 -3.53 -27.93
C MET A 1 -5.36 -2.43 -27.27
N ASN A 2 -6.69 -2.40 -27.44
CA ASN A 2 -7.49 -1.47 -26.64
C ASN A 2 -7.54 -1.98 -25.20
N ILE A 3 -7.18 -1.13 -24.25
CA ILE A 3 -7.23 -1.45 -22.82
C ILE A 3 -8.71 -1.54 -22.43
N GLN A 4 -9.10 -2.64 -21.78
CA GLN A 4 -10.45 -2.79 -21.28
C GLN A 4 -10.59 -2.02 -19.97
N VAL A 5 -11.68 -1.27 -19.86
CA VAL A 5 -12.10 -0.51 -18.67
C VAL A 5 -13.48 -0.97 -18.24
N GLY A 6 -13.77 -0.88 -16.96
CA GLY A 6 -15.06 -1.23 -16.42
C GLY A 6 -16.15 -0.22 -16.80
N SER A 7 -17.40 -0.57 -16.55
CA SER A 7 -18.58 0.23 -16.82
C SER A 7 -19.09 0.93 -15.57
N ALA A 8 -19.54 2.17 -15.71
CA ALA A 8 -20.29 2.88 -14.66
C ALA A 8 -21.70 2.32 -14.45
N LYS A 9 -22.22 1.56 -15.42
CA LYS A 9 -23.55 0.93 -15.31
C LYS A 9 -23.57 -0.09 -14.18
N MET A 10 -24.61 -0.05 -13.34
CA MET A 10 -24.81 -1.08 -12.32
C MET A 10 -24.94 -2.46 -12.96
N PRO A 11 -24.24 -3.49 -12.43
CA PRO A 11 -24.35 -4.84 -12.96
C PRO A 11 -25.72 -5.46 -12.67
N GLU A 12 -26.02 -6.56 -13.33
CA GLU A 12 -27.28 -7.32 -13.11
C GLU A 12 -27.35 -7.82 -11.67
N TYR A 13 -26.23 -8.31 -11.13
CA TYR A 13 -26.14 -8.82 -9.76
C TYR A 13 -25.31 -7.84 -8.90
N THR A 14 -25.99 -7.08 -8.05
CA THR A 14 -25.35 -6.12 -7.14
C THR A 14 -24.88 -6.75 -5.84
N ARG A 15 -25.41 -7.91 -5.48
CA ARG A 15 -24.98 -8.72 -4.32
C ARG A 15 -24.86 -10.17 -4.73
N TYR A 16 -23.74 -10.78 -4.38
CA TYR A 16 -23.50 -12.18 -4.74
C TYR A 16 -22.43 -12.82 -3.83
N LYS A 17 -22.49 -14.14 -3.77
CA LYS A 17 -21.51 -14.95 -3.06
C LYS A 17 -20.27 -15.16 -3.93
N VAL A 18 -19.11 -15.11 -3.29
CA VAL A 18 -17.80 -15.44 -3.87
C VAL A 18 -17.19 -16.64 -3.13
N ALA A 19 -16.25 -17.32 -3.78
CA ALA A 19 -15.42 -18.33 -3.16
C ALA A 19 -13.97 -18.22 -3.62
N ALA A 20 -13.04 -18.58 -2.74
CA ALA A 20 -11.62 -18.70 -3.06
C ALA A 20 -11.08 -20.03 -2.55
N LEU A 21 -10.25 -20.68 -3.37
CA LEU A 21 -9.68 -21.97 -3.05
C LEU A 21 -8.35 -21.79 -2.31
N THR A 22 -8.16 -22.63 -1.26
CA THR A 22 -6.85 -22.87 -0.64
C THR A 22 -6.47 -24.32 -0.88
N VAL A 23 -5.58 -24.57 -1.82
CA VAL A 23 -5.19 -25.91 -2.24
C VAL A 23 -3.67 -26.10 -2.21
N ASP A 24 -3.23 -27.37 -2.19
CA ASP A 24 -1.82 -27.79 -2.25
C ASP A 24 -1.54 -28.48 -3.60
N PRO A 25 -1.32 -27.71 -4.69
CA PRO A 25 -0.99 -28.29 -5.99
C PRO A 25 0.35 -29.01 -5.91
N LYS A 26 0.46 -30.17 -6.55
CA LYS A 26 1.72 -30.91 -6.65
C LYS A 26 2.42 -30.61 -7.97
N LEU A 27 3.71 -30.33 -7.89
CA LEU A 27 4.53 -29.93 -9.01
C LEU A 27 4.49 -30.96 -10.13
N GLY A 28 4.01 -30.59 -11.32
CA GLY A 28 3.90 -31.43 -12.51
C GLY A 28 2.73 -32.41 -12.52
N GLU A 29 1.95 -32.56 -11.45
CA GLU A 29 0.80 -33.46 -11.38
C GLU A 29 -0.50 -32.81 -11.88
N VAL A 30 -0.49 -32.35 -13.15
CA VAL A 30 -1.55 -31.50 -13.74
C VAL A 30 -2.95 -32.13 -13.59
N GLU A 31 -3.12 -33.40 -13.97
CA GLU A 31 -4.44 -34.03 -13.96
C GLU A 31 -5.01 -34.16 -12.53
N ARG A 32 -4.16 -34.46 -11.56
CA ARG A 32 -4.53 -34.48 -10.13
C ARG A 32 -4.94 -33.09 -9.66
N ASN A 33 -4.12 -32.08 -9.92
CA ASN A 33 -4.35 -30.71 -9.49
C ASN A 33 -5.63 -30.14 -10.10
N VAL A 34 -5.80 -30.28 -11.40
CA VAL A 34 -6.99 -29.81 -12.13
C VAL A 34 -8.25 -30.54 -11.69
N SER A 35 -8.22 -31.88 -11.53
CA SER A 35 -9.38 -32.64 -11.09
C SER A 35 -9.82 -32.27 -9.68
N GLN A 36 -8.89 -32.05 -8.75
CA GLN A 36 -9.20 -31.58 -7.40
C GLN A 36 -9.87 -30.19 -7.44
N GLN A 37 -9.31 -29.27 -8.22
CA GLN A 37 -9.86 -27.91 -8.33
C GLN A 37 -11.24 -27.90 -8.99
N LEU A 38 -11.46 -28.68 -10.05
CA LEU A 38 -12.76 -28.78 -10.69
C LEU A 38 -13.84 -29.28 -9.71
N ALA A 39 -13.51 -30.24 -8.83
CA ALA A 39 -14.44 -30.72 -7.81
C ALA A 39 -14.80 -29.61 -6.81
N LEU A 40 -13.81 -28.86 -6.31
CA LEU A 40 -14.03 -27.74 -5.38
C LEU A 40 -14.76 -26.57 -6.04
N VAL A 41 -14.41 -26.23 -7.27
CA VAL A 41 -15.09 -25.16 -8.04
C VAL A 41 -16.54 -25.54 -8.30
N GLU A 42 -16.82 -26.79 -8.67
CA GLU A 42 -18.20 -27.25 -8.84
C GLU A 42 -18.98 -27.25 -7.52
N GLU A 43 -18.34 -27.61 -6.41
CA GLU A 43 -18.94 -27.52 -5.06
C GLU A 43 -19.26 -26.06 -4.71
N ALA A 44 -18.32 -25.14 -4.92
CA ALA A 44 -18.53 -23.72 -4.66
C ALA A 44 -19.70 -23.16 -5.50
N ALA A 45 -19.75 -23.53 -6.80
CA ALA A 45 -20.83 -23.13 -7.71
C ALA A 45 -22.19 -23.69 -7.28
N LYS A 46 -22.26 -24.97 -6.86
CA LYS A 46 -23.48 -25.59 -6.27
C LYS A 46 -23.94 -24.86 -5.01
N ASN A 47 -23.01 -24.34 -4.20
CA ASN A 47 -23.30 -23.56 -3.01
C ASN A 47 -23.65 -22.07 -3.32
N GLY A 48 -23.80 -21.73 -4.59
CA GLY A 48 -24.28 -20.43 -5.07
C GLY A 48 -23.19 -19.38 -5.25
N ALA A 49 -21.90 -19.74 -5.22
CA ALA A 49 -20.83 -18.80 -5.57
C ALA A 49 -20.91 -18.42 -7.06
N ARG A 50 -20.87 -17.12 -7.32
CA ARG A 50 -20.88 -16.58 -8.69
C ARG A 50 -19.50 -16.17 -9.19
N LEU A 51 -18.56 -15.91 -8.31
CA LEU A 51 -17.16 -15.67 -8.64
C LEU A 51 -16.32 -16.61 -7.79
N ILE A 52 -15.45 -17.39 -8.43
CA ILE A 52 -14.64 -18.42 -7.81
C ILE A 52 -13.20 -18.24 -8.26
N ALA A 53 -12.25 -18.19 -7.32
CA ALA A 53 -10.83 -18.03 -7.62
C ALA A 53 -10.03 -19.28 -7.24
N THR A 54 -9.08 -19.67 -8.10
CA THR A 54 -8.04 -20.66 -7.80
C THR A 54 -6.69 -19.98 -7.61
N PRO A 55 -5.73 -20.56 -6.85
CA PRO A 55 -4.44 -19.92 -6.62
C PRO A 55 -3.59 -19.77 -7.90
N GLU A 56 -2.58 -18.93 -7.80
CA GLU A 56 -1.53 -18.77 -8.80
C GLU A 56 -0.89 -20.13 -9.14
N MET A 57 -0.65 -20.40 -10.44
CA MET A 57 0.02 -21.62 -10.92
C MET A 57 -0.59 -22.93 -10.37
N SER A 58 -1.84 -22.89 -9.95
CA SER A 58 -2.47 -24.00 -9.22
C SER A 58 -2.68 -25.25 -10.06
N THR A 59 -2.68 -25.14 -11.38
CA THR A 59 -2.80 -26.27 -12.30
C THR A 59 -1.55 -27.14 -12.34
N THR A 60 -0.36 -26.57 -12.07
CA THR A 60 0.93 -27.23 -12.33
C THR A 60 1.90 -27.25 -11.15
N GLY A 61 1.69 -26.39 -10.13
CA GLY A 61 2.72 -26.03 -9.16
C GLY A 61 3.58 -24.86 -9.66
N TYR A 62 4.45 -24.34 -8.76
CA TYR A 62 5.10 -23.04 -8.94
C TYR A 62 6.63 -23.10 -9.06
N CYS A 63 7.30 -23.99 -8.31
CA CYS A 63 8.76 -23.97 -8.11
C CYS A 63 9.53 -24.58 -9.27
N TRP A 64 9.36 -24.06 -10.48
CA TRP A 64 10.08 -24.48 -11.68
C TRP A 64 11.49 -23.89 -11.71
N TYR A 65 12.50 -24.68 -12.06
CA TYR A 65 13.90 -24.22 -12.11
C TYR A 65 14.25 -23.49 -13.40
N ASN A 66 13.61 -23.86 -14.52
CA ASN A 66 13.92 -23.31 -15.83
C ASN A 66 12.78 -23.57 -16.83
N ARG A 67 12.97 -23.08 -18.05
CA ARG A 67 12.02 -23.20 -19.15
C ARG A 67 11.82 -24.64 -19.61
N GLU A 68 12.88 -25.45 -19.65
CA GLU A 68 12.82 -26.84 -20.10
C GLU A 68 11.96 -27.69 -19.16
N GLU A 69 12.05 -27.43 -17.86
CA GLU A 69 11.30 -28.17 -16.85
C GLU A 69 9.80 -27.88 -16.92
N VAL A 70 9.39 -26.62 -17.14
CA VAL A 70 7.98 -26.24 -17.23
C VAL A 70 7.35 -26.51 -18.58
N ALA A 71 8.16 -26.64 -19.64
CA ALA A 71 7.69 -26.76 -21.04
C ALA A 71 6.61 -27.83 -21.28
N PRO A 72 6.63 -29.03 -20.65
CA PRO A 72 5.56 -30.02 -20.85
C PRO A 72 4.20 -29.62 -20.28
N TYR A 73 4.14 -28.57 -19.46
CA TYR A 73 2.98 -28.23 -18.64
C TYR A 73 2.33 -26.89 -19.02
N VAL A 74 2.93 -26.13 -19.93
CA VAL A 74 2.35 -24.88 -20.43
C VAL A 74 1.25 -25.15 -21.45
N GLU A 75 0.18 -24.38 -21.41
CA GLU A 75 -0.95 -24.47 -22.33
C GLU A 75 -1.29 -23.10 -22.92
N PRO A 76 -1.84 -23.03 -24.15
CA PRO A 76 -2.43 -21.78 -24.62
C PRO A 76 -3.72 -21.46 -23.83
N ILE A 77 -4.09 -20.18 -23.80
CA ILE A 77 -5.39 -19.73 -23.28
C ILE A 77 -6.16 -19.10 -24.47
N PRO A 78 -7.34 -19.66 -24.88
CA PRO A 78 -8.00 -20.86 -24.34
C PRO A 78 -7.25 -22.16 -24.67
N GLY A 79 -7.49 -23.18 -23.85
CA GLY A 79 -6.89 -24.52 -23.99
C GLY A 79 -7.67 -25.58 -23.20
N LYS A 80 -7.17 -26.83 -23.26
CA LYS A 80 -7.90 -27.99 -22.68
C LYS A 80 -8.24 -27.83 -21.20
N THR A 81 -7.38 -27.17 -20.42
CA THR A 81 -7.63 -26.93 -18.99
C THR A 81 -8.72 -25.89 -18.81
N THR A 82 -8.64 -24.75 -19.49
CA THR A 82 -9.66 -23.70 -19.41
C THR A 82 -11.02 -24.17 -19.89
N ASP A 83 -11.09 -25.05 -20.90
CA ASP A 83 -12.36 -25.62 -21.41
C ASP A 83 -13.09 -26.44 -20.34
N ARG A 84 -12.35 -27.16 -19.47
CA ARG A 84 -12.94 -27.92 -18.36
C ARG A 84 -13.57 -27.00 -17.29
N PHE A 85 -12.92 -25.89 -16.96
CA PHE A 85 -13.48 -24.88 -16.05
C PHE A 85 -14.67 -24.15 -16.69
N GLN A 86 -14.60 -23.85 -17.99
CA GLN A 86 -15.69 -23.21 -18.73
C GLN A 86 -16.96 -24.07 -18.73
N ALA A 87 -16.83 -25.39 -18.79
CA ALA A 87 -18.00 -26.28 -18.69
C ALA A 87 -18.75 -26.12 -17.35
N ILE A 88 -18.02 -25.87 -16.24
CA ILE A 88 -18.63 -25.58 -14.93
C ILE A 88 -19.24 -24.16 -14.95
N ALA A 89 -18.51 -23.18 -15.46
CA ALA A 89 -18.99 -21.80 -15.56
C ALA A 89 -20.31 -21.72 -16.34
N ALA A 90 -20.42 -22.40 -17.48
CA ALA A 90 -21.64 -22.48 -18.27
C ALA A 90 -22.77 -23.21 -17.54
N LYS A 91 -22.48 -24.31 -16.87
CA LYS A 91 -23.49 -25.10 -16.15
C LYS A 91 -24.14 -24.37 -14.98
N TYR A 92 -23.35 -23.57 -14.25
CA TYR A 92 -23.82 -22.90 -13.03
C TYR A 92 -23.99 -21.38 -13.19
N ASN A 93 -23.75 -20.85 -14.38
CA ASN A 93 -23.77 -19.42 -14.68
C ASN A 93 -22.89 -18.61 -13.69
N CYS A 94 -21.62 -18.99 -13.60
CA CYS A 94 -20.64 -18.39 -12.69
C CYS A 94 -19.36 -18.00 -13.44
N TYR A 95 -18.48 -17.27 -12.74
CA TYR A 95 -17.21 -16.78 -13.25
C TYR A 95 -16.10 -17.43 -12.45
N ILE A 96 -15.03 -17.87 -13.14
CA ILE A 96 -13.94 -18.62 -12.52
C ILE A 96 -12.61 -17.97 -12.93
N VAL A 97 -11.74 -17.70 -11.97
CA VAL A 97 -10.37 -17.26 -12.22
C VAL A 97 -9.42 -18.43 -11.99
N VAL A 98 -8.63 -18.79 -13.02
CA VAL A 98 -7.71 -19.93 -12.98
C VAL A 98 -6.28 -19.46 -13.17
N GLY A 99 -5.40 -19.80 -12.21
CA GLY A 99 -3.95 -19.54 -12.27
C GLY A 99 -3.18 -20.68 -12.94
N MET A 100 -2.47 -20.41 -14.04
CA MET A 100 -1.78 -21.43 -14.83
C MET A 100 -0.58 -20.88 -15.62
N PRO A 101 0.41 -21.73 -15.98
CA PRO A 101 1.43 -21.33 -16.94
C PRO A 101 0.85 -21.32 -18.35
N GLU A 102 0.99 -20.18 -19.02
CA GLU A 102 0.53 -19.95 -20.38
C GLU A 102 1.69 -20.06 -21.39
N VAL A 103 1.41 -20.59 -22.57
CA VAL A 103 2.26 -20.39 -23.76
C VAL A 103 1.50 -19.57 -24.80
N ASP A 104 2.11 -18.49 -25.28
CA ASP A 104 1.61 -17.79 -26.46
C ASP A 104 1.95 -18.61 -27.70
N PRO A 105 0.96 -19.12 -28.45
CA PRO A 105 1.19 -20.03 -29.57
C PRO A 105 1.88 -19.36 -30.77
N LYS A 106 1.89 -18.03 -30.84
CA LYS A 106 2.52 -17.28 -31.95
C LYS A 106 4.00 -17.04 -31.70
N THR A 107 4.35 -16.74 -30.46
CA THR A 107 5.71 -16.35 -30.07
C THR A 107 6.46 -17.44 -29.35
N ASN A 108 5.76 -18.48 -28.89
CA ASN A 108 6.28 -19.53 -28.01
C ASN A 108 6.88 -18.97 -26.71
N ILE A 109 6.42 -17.80 -26.27
CA ILE A 109 6.80 -17.20 -24.98
C ILE A 109 5.89 -17.76 -23.89
N TYR A 110 6.45 -18.00 -22.69
CA TYR A 110 5.72 -18.49 -21.53
C TYR A 110 5.44 -17.36 -20.57
N TYR A 111 4.26 -17.43 -19.91
CA TYR A 111 3.80 -16.47 -18.92
C TYR A 111 3.19 -17.17 -17.71
N ASN A 112 3.26 -16.51 -16.56
CA ASN A 112 2.43 -16.82 -15.40
C ASN A 112 1.12 -16.04 -15.56
N SER A 113 -0.01 -16.75 -15.73
CA SER A 113 -1.26 -16.13 -16.18
C SER A 113 -2.45 -16.46 -15.29
N ALA A 114 -3.40 -15.52 -15.20
CA ALA A 114 -4.72 -15.67 -14.63
C ALA A 114 -5.78 -15.53 -15.73
N ALA A 115 -6.57 -16.56 -15.95
CA ALA A 115 -7.66 -16.55 -16.92
C ALA A 115 -9.00 -16.34 -16.21
N LEU A 116 -9.75 -15.28 -16.59
CA LEU A 116 -11.14 -15.09 -16.20
C LEU A 116 -12.05 -15.79 -17.20
N ILE A 117 -12.76 -16.78 -16.73
CA ILE A 117 -13.61 -17.67 -17.49
C ILE A 117 -15.07 -17.41 -17.11
N GLY A 118 -15.92 -17.10 -18.07
CA GLY A 118 -17.36 -16.95 -17.88
C GLY A 118 -18.15 -18.08 -18.55
N PRO A 119 -19.49 -18.01 -18.47
CA PRO A 119 -20.36 -19.00 -19.10
C PRO A 119 -20.15 -19.15 -20.61
N GLU A 120 -19.75 -18.09 -21.28
CA GLU A 120 -19.57 -18.02 -22.75
C GLU A 120 -18.12 -18.31 -23.19
N GLY A 121 -17.17 -18.49 -22.26
CA GLY A 121 -15.76 -18.72 -22.54
C GLY A 121 -14.82 -17.79 -21.79
N ILE A 122 -13.63 -17.57 -22.36
CA ILE A 122 -12.62 -16.66 -21.81
C ILE A 122 -13.09 -15.21 -21.96
N ILE A 123 -13.20 -14.49 -20.85
CA ILE A 123 -13.52 -13.05 -20.80
C ILE A 123 -12.25 -12.23 -20.91
N GLY A 124 -11.19 -12.64 -20.19
CA GLY A 124 -9.94 -11.96 -20.17
C GLY A 124 -8.81 -12.77 -19.58
N VAL A 125 -7.60 -12.29 -19.82
CA VAL A 125 -6.36 -12.90 -19.30
C VAL A 125 -5.47 -11.79 -18.76
N HIS A 126 -4.90 -12.01 -17.58
CA HIS A 126 -3.81 -11.20 -17.05
C HIS A 126 -2.54 -12.04 -17.03
N ARG A 127 -1.46 -11.53 -17.59
CA ARG A 127 -0.10 -12.06 -17.52
C ARG A 127 0.65 -11.29 -16.45
N LYS A 128 1.21 -11.98 -15.47
CA LYS A 128 1.90 -11.37 -14.32
C LYS A 128 2.98 -10.37 -14.77
N ASN A 129 2.84 -9.11 -14.39
CA ASN A 129 3.75 -8.04 -14.81
C ASN A 129 4.98 -7.95 -13.91
N HIS A 130 4.84 -8.23 -12.62
CA HIS A 130 5.93 -8.16 -11.65
C HIS A 130 6.32 -9.57 -11.21
N GLN A 131 7.41 -10.07 -11.77
CA GLN A 131 7.89 -11.40 -11.49
C GLN A 131 8.57 -11.51 -10.13
N TYR A 132 8.48 -12.69 -9.51
CA TYR A 132 9.20 -13.02 -8.28
C TYR A 132 10.40 -13.90 -8.61
N ILE A 133 11.43 -13.82 -7.81
CA ILE A 133 12.80 -14.39 -7.90
C ILE A 133 13.03 -15.52 -8.93
N ALA A 134 12.18 -16.55 -8.98
CA ALA A 134 12.40 -17.73 -9.83
C ALA A 134 11.75 -17.62 -11.22
N GLU A 135 10.74 -16.78 -11.38
CA GLU A 135 9.93 -16.70 -12.59
C GLU A 135 10.70 -16.23 -13.83
N PRO A 136 11.66 -15.27 -13.75
CA PRO A 136 12.46 -14.85 -14.91
C PRO A 136 13.25 -15.99 -15.58
N LYS A 137 13.40 -17.13 -14.93
CA LYS A 137 14.09 -18.31 -15.49
C LYS A 137 13.24 -19.09 -16.50
N TRP A 138 11.90 -18.88 -16.48
CA TRP A 138 11.00 -19.64 -17.33
C TRP A 138 9.88 -18.80 -17.96
N ALA A 139 9.41 -17.74 -17.30
CA ALA A 139 8.38 -16.85 -17.80
C ALA A 139 8.94 -15.49 -18.19
N LYS A 140 8.28 -14.82 -19.12
CA LYS A 140 8.47 -13.41 -19.42
C LYS A 140 7.50 -12.58 -18.58
N GLU A 141 7.88 -11.33 -18.29
CA GLU A 141 6.96 -10.30 -17.77
C GLU A 141 5.75 -10.12 -18.69
N GLY A 142 4.60 -9.89 -18.09
CA GLY A 142 3.35 -9.67 -18.82
C GLY A 142 3.44 -8.48 -19.77
N ASP A 143 2.79 -8.61 -20.90
CA ASP A 143 2.70 -7.61 -21.96
C ASP A 143 1.31 -6.98 -22.06
N PHE A 144 0.42 -7.34 -21.13
CA PHE A 144 -0.89 -6.70 -20.95
C PHE A 144 -0.84 -5.67 -19.83
N ASP A 145 -1.51 -4.56 -20.05
CA ASP A 145 -1.79 -3.60 -18.98
C ASP A 145 -2.82 -4.17 -17.98
N PHE A 146 -2.95 -3.55 -16.81
CA PHE A 146 -3.92 -3.94 -15.78
C PHE A 146 -5.34 -3.60 -16.21
N GLN A 147 -5.96 -4.51 -16.95
CA GLN A 147 -7.30 -4.37 -17.51
C GLN A 147 -8.39 -4.63 -16.47
N VAL A 148 -9.59 -4.14 -16.74
CA VAL A 148 -10.81 -4.39 -15.95
C VAL A 148 -11.89 -4.89 -16.88
N PHE A 149 -12.47 -6.03 -16.56
CA PHE A 149 -13.42 -6.74 -17.40
C PHE A 149 -14.85 -6.54 -16.89
N GLU A 150 -15.69 -5.96 -17.73
CA GLU A 150 -17.12 -5.80 -17.43
C GLU A 150 -17.83 -7.15 -17.48
N THR A 151 -18.61 -7.46 -16.46
CA THR A 151 -19.40 -8.69 -16.35
C THR A 151 -20.78 -8.39 -15.73
N PRO A 152 -21.76 -9.29 -15.88
CA PRO A 152 -23.06 -9.19 -15.20
C PRO A 152 -22.98 -9.13 -13.66
N ILE A 153 -21.85 -9.53 -13.05
CA ILE A 153 -21.64 -9.47 -11.60
C ILE A 153 -20.76 -8.29 -11.16
N GLY A 154 -20.38 -7.40 -12.06
CA GLY A 154 -19.55 -6.22 -11.81
C GLY A 154 -18.26 -6.20 -12.62
N ASN A 155 -17.45 -5.21 -12.35
CA ASN A 155 -16.18 -4.95 -13.02
C ASN A 155 -15.06 -5.70 -12.29
N ILE A 156 -14.45 -6.66 -12.95
CA ILE A 156 -13.45 -7.56 -12.36
C ILE A 156 -12.05 -7.19 -12.85
N GLY A 157 -11.16 -6.86 -11.94
CA GLY A 157 -9.71 -6.79 -12.17
C GLY A 157 -9.03 -8.10 -11.82
N LEU A 158 -7.87 -8.36 -12.43
CA LEU A 158 -7.03 -9.52 -12.14
C LEU A 158 -5.63 -9.06 -11.68
N SER A 159 -5.05 -9.76 -10.72
CA SER A 159 -3.70 -9.50 -10.22
C SER A 159 -3.06 -10.81 -9.76
N ILE A 160 -1.74 -10.93 -9.88
CA ILE A 160 -1.02 -12.15 -9.52
C ILE A 160 0.10 -11.83 -8.54
N CYS A 161 -0.01 -12.32 -7.31
CA CYS A 161 1.04 -12.39 -6.29
C CYS A 161 1.85 -11.08 -6.16
N MET A 162 3.06 -11.02 -6.70
CA MET A 162 3.98 -9.88 -6.61
C MET A 162 3.39 -8.56 -7.13
N ASP A 163 2.42 -8.59 -8.04
CA ASP A 163 1.77 -7.39 -8.58
C ASP A 163 1.19 -6.50 -7.47
N ILE A 164 0.66 -7.08 -6.40
CA ILE A 164 -0.01 -6.33 -5.32
C ILE A 164 0.94 -5.43 -4.51
N HIS A 165 2.25 -5.67 -4.56
CA HIS A 165 3.24 -4.85 -3.85
C HIS A 165 3.36 -3.44 -4.46
N PHE A 166 3.03 -3.29 -5.73
CA PHE A 166 3.11 -2.02 -6.45
C PHE A 166 1.80 -1.25 -6.31
N ILE A 167 1.88 -0.01 -5.82
CA ILE A 167 0.70 0.84 -5.61
C ILE A 167 -0.05 1.05 -6.92
N GLU A 168 0.68 1.14 -8.00
CA GLU A 168 0.19 1.50 -9.32
C GLU A 168 -0.75 0.44 -9.89
N THR A 169 -0.53 -0.84 -9.58
CA THR A 169 -1.30 -1.94 -10.17
C THR A 169 -2.78 -1.89 -9.77
N ALA A 170 -3.05 -1.86 -8.47
CA ALA A 170 -4.42 -1.75 -7.97
C ALA A 170 -5.01 -0.35 -8.25
N ARG A 171 -4.17 0.71 -8.26
CA ARG A 171 -4.62 2.07 -8.60
C ARG A 171 -5.12 2.16 -10.04
N LEU A 172 -4.41 1.59 -11.01
CA LEU A 172 -4.84 1.52 -12.41
C LEU A 172 -6.20 0.82 -12.54
N GLN A 173 -6.37 -0.32 -11.87
CA GLN A 173 -7.64 -1.04 -11.89
C GLN A 173 -8.75 -0.27 -11.18
N GLY A 174 -8.46 0.39 -10.05
CA GLY A 174 -9.41 1.27 -9.37
C GLY A 174 -9.88 2.44 -10.23
N LEU A 175 -8.94 3.10 -10.94
CA LEU A 175 -9.25 4.20 -11.87
C LEU A 175 -9.97 3.72 -13.15
N ARG A 176 -9.83 2.44 -13.51
CA ARG A 176 -10.55 1.77 -14.58
C ARG A 176 -11.86 1.15 -14.11
N ALA A 177 -12.35 1.58 -12.95
CA ALA A 177 -13.64 1.20 -12.36
C ALA A 177 -13.76 -0.26 -11.91
N ALA A 178 -12.70 -0.91 -11.46
CA ALA A 178 -12.85 -2.20 -10.80
C ALA A 178 -13.76 -2.10 -9.56
N ASP A 179 -14.70 -3.03 -9.45
CA ASP A 179 -15.50 -3.26 -8.23
C ASP A 179 -14.78 -4.25 -7.31
N ILE A 180 -14.11 -5.23 -7.92
CA ILE A 180 -13.36 -6.27 -7.25
C ILE A 180 -12.08 -6.60 -8.03
N ILE A 181 -10.98 -6.79 -7.32
CA ILE A 181 -9.77 -7.42 -7.86
C ILE A 181 -9.71 -8.85 -7.35
N VAL A 182 -9.62 -9.81 -8.27
CA VAL A 182 -9.27 -11.18 -7.94
C VAL A 182 -7.76 -11.29 -7.96
N HIS A 183 -7.18 -11.43 -6.78
CA HIS A 183 -5.76 -11.61 -6.56
C HIS A 183 -5.47 -13.07 -6.26
N ILE A 184 -4.65 -13.70 -7.08
CA ILE A 184 -4.27 -15.10 -6.91
C ILE A 184 -2.79 -15.18 -6.57
N SER A 185 -2.41 -16.01 -5.59
CA SER A 185 -1.03 -16.02 -5.13
C SER A 185 -0.49 -17.38 -4.70
N ASN A 186 0.85 -17.43 -4.66
CA ASN A 186 1.67 -18.40 -3.97
C ASN A 186 2.43 -17.68 -2.84
N TRP A 187 1.68 -17.13 -1.88
CA TRP A 187 2.26 -16.35 -0.79
C TRP A 187 3.05 -17.25 0.16
N LEU A 188 4.21 -16.78 0.56
CA LEU A 188 5.09 -17.54 1.43
C LEU A 188 4.52 -17.65 2.86
N ALA A 189 5.18 -18.42 3.73
CA ALA A 189 4.69 -18.71 5.08
C ALA A 189 4.80 -17.53 6.07
N GLU A 190 5.05 -16.32 5.57
CA GLU A 190 5.19 -15.11 6.37
C GLU A 190 3.89 -14.51 6.87
N LYS A 191 2.79 -15.15 6.66
CA LYS A 191 1.50 -14.80 7.24
C LYS A 191 0.54 -14.09 6.30
N THR A 192 -0.66 -14.57 6.42
CA THR A 192 -1.84 -14.04 5.74
C THR A 192 -2.93 -13.69 6.77
N PRO A 193 -3.79 -12.73 6.51
CA PRO A 193 -3.79 -11.86 5.32
C PRO A 193 -2.61 -10.88 5.33
N ALA A 194 -2.01 -10.65 4.17
CA ALA A 194 -0.90 -9.73 4.06
C ALA A 194 -1.37 -8.27 4.16
N PRO A 195 -0.60 -7.38 4.81
CA PRO A 195 -0.96 -5.95 4.93
C PRO A 195 -1.22 -5.28 3.58
N TYR A 196 -0.50 -5.68 2.53
CA TYR A 196 -0.68 -5.15 1.18
C TYR A 196 -2.08 -5.41 0.64
N TRP A 197 -2.63 -6.57 0.84
CA TRP A 197 -3.98 -6.92 0.38
C TRP A 197 -5.02 -5.97 0.97
N LEU A 198 -4.94 -5.73 2.29
CA LEU A 198 -5.85 -4.86 3.04
C LEU A 198 -5.73 -3.41 2.59
N THR A 199 -4.49 -2.94 2.45
CA THR A 199 -4.21 -1.54 2.09
C THR A 199 -4.62 -1.25 0.64
N ARG A 200 -4.43 -2.18 -0.31
CA ARG A 200 -4.88 -1.98 -1.69
C ARG A 200 -6.39 -1.89 -1.81
N ALA A 201 -7.15 -2.68 -1.04
CA ALA A 201 -8.59 -2.54 -0.95
C ALA A 201 -8.97 -1.14 -0.46
N PHE A 202 -8.37 -0.70 0.65
CA PHE A 202 -8.59 0.62 1.26
C PHE A 202 -8.19 1.78 0.35
N ASP A 203 -7.01 1.74 -0.27
CA ASP A 203 -6.50 2.80 -1.15
C ASP A 203 -7.43 3.09 -2.32
N ASN A 204 -8.10 2.06 -2.83
CA ASN A 204 -8.87 2.12 -4.07
C ASN A 204 -10.38 1.97 -3.88
N GLY A 205 -10.83 1.67 -2.67
CA GLY A 205 -12.24 1.45 -2.37
C GLY A 205 -12.85 0.31 -3.19
N ILE A 206 -12.16 -0.82 -3.26
CA ILE A 206 -12.54 -2.01 -4.03
C ILE A 206 -12.46 -3.26 -3.17
N TYR A 207 -13.24 -4.28 -3.52
CA TYR A 207 -13.03 -5.59 -2.92
C TYR A 207 -11.73 -6.22 -3.41
N ILE A 208 -11.07 -6.99 -2.54
CA ILE A 208 -10.02 -7.94 -2.95
C ILE A 208 -10.45 -9.34 -2.56
N LEU A 209 -10.56 -10.23 -3.55
CA LEU A 209 -10.73 -11.66 -3.36
C LEU A 209 -9.38 -12.33 -3.55
N GLU A 210 -8.78 -12.76 -2.46
CA GLU A 210 -7.51 -13.48 -2.47
C GLU A 210 -7.72 -14.97 -2.48
N SER A 211 -7.05 -15.68 -3.40
CA SER A 211 -6.93 -17.13 -3.42
C SER A 211 -5.47 -17.52 -3.31
N ASN A 212 -5.09 -18.11 -2.17
CA ASN A 212 -3.70 -18.42 -1.86
C ASN A 212 -3.48 -19.94 -1.66
N ARG A 213 -2.39 -20.46 -2.23
CA ARG A 213 -2.03 -21.86 -2.05
C ARG A 213 -1.44 -22.15 -0.67
N ILE A 214 -1.49 -23.42 -0.27
CA ILE A 214 -0.84 -23.95 0.93
C ILE A 214 0.14 -25.09 0.55
N GLY A 215 0.94 -25.51 1.49
CA GLY A 215 1.77 -26.71 1.39
C GLY A 215 3.24 -26.45 1.13
N LEU A 216 4.02 -27.51 1.18
CA LEU A 216 5.44 -27.52 0.89
C LEU A 216 5.67 -28.01 -0.54
N GLU A 217 6.39 -27.19 -1.34
CA GLU A 217 6.83 -27.57 -2.68
C GLU A 217 8.33 -27.37 -2.80
N ARG A 218 9.07 -28.45 -3.07
CA ARG A 218 10.53 -28.47 -2.95
C ARG A 218 10.96 -28.00 -1.53
N THR A 219 11.61 -26.85 -1.44
CA THR A 219 12.07 -26.24 -0.17
C THR A 219 11.25 -25.03 0.25
N VAL A 220 10.18 -24.70 -0.48
CA VAL A 220 9.37 -23.49 -0.26
C VAL A 220 8.08 -23.85 0.46
N GLN A 221 7.87 -23.26 1.63
CA GLN A 221 6.62 -23.37 2.39
C GLN A 221 5.69 -22.22 2.01
N PHE A 222 4.47 -22.56 1.57
CA PHE A 222 3.41 -21.59 1.28
C PHE A 222 2.43 -21.48 2.44
N GLY A 223 1.93 -20.26 2.68
CA GLY A 223 1.22 -19.88 3.90
C GLY A 223 -0.23 -20.34 3.96
N GLY A 224 -0.91 -20.49 2.83
CA GLY A 224 -2.37 -20.69 2.81
C GLY A 224 -3.12 -19.43 3.26
N GLY A 225 -4.41 -19.58 3.56
CA GLY A 225 -5.27 -18.51 4.02
C GLY A 225 -5.81 -17.65 2.87
N SER A 226 -7.03 -17.99 2.41
CA SER A 226 -7.76 -17.16 1.44
C SER A 226 -8.66 -16.17 2.16
N VAL A 227 -8.91 -15.00 1.55
CA VAL A 227 -9.62 -13.91 2.21
C VAL A 227 -10.46 -13.09 1.23
N LEU A 228 -11.61 -12.60 1.69
CA LEU A 228 -12.33 -11.49 1.06
C LEU A 228 -12.15 -10.23 1.91
N ILE A 229 -11.70 -9.16 1.28
CA ILE A 229 -11.44 -7.87 1.91
C ILE A 229 -12.44 -6.85 1.39
N ASN A 230 -13.08 -6.11 2.30
CA ASN A 230 -14.00 -5.02 2.00
C ASN A 230 -13.28 -3.80 1.40
N PRO A 231 -14.01 -2.92 0.70
CA PRO A 231 -13.46 -1.68 0.14
C PRO A 231 -12.81 -0.72 1.16
N ASP A 232 -13.17 -0.82 2.42
CA ASP A 232 -12.56 -0.06 3.53
C ASP A 232 -11.32 -0.72 4.13
N GLY A 233 -10.83 -1.81 3.55
CA GLY A 233 -9.66 -2.56 4.01
C GLY A 233 -9.93 -3.52 5.16
N THR A 234 -11.18 -3.65 5.63
CA THR A 234 -11.55 -4.63 6.67
C THR A 234 -11.74 -6.02 6.09
N ILE A 235 -11.52 -7.04 6.89
CA ILE A 235 -11.71 -8.42 6.46
C ILE A 235 -13.19 -8.79 6.53
N ALA A 236 -13.77 -9.16 5.39
CA ALA A 236 -15.14 -9.67 5.29
C ALA A 236 -15.23 -11.17 5.61
N SER A 237 -14.30 -11.97 5.10
CA SER A 237 -14.21 -13.40 5.33
C SER A 237 -12.76 -13.87 5.25
N TYR A 238 -12.39 -14.86 6.04
CA TYR A 238 -11.07 -15.48 6.05
C TYR A 238 -11.18 -16.98 6.36
N GLU A 239 -10.41 -17.80 5.65
CA GLU A 239 -10.34 -19.24 5.90
C GLU A 239 -8.92 -19.76 5.64
N ASP A 240 -8.37 -20.52 6.59
CA ASP A 240 -7.02 -21.09 6.52
C ASP A 240 -6.97 -22.61 6.76
N THR A 241 -8.12 -23.23 7.05
CA THR A 241 -8.24 -24.66 7.36
C THR A 241 -9.00 -25.44 6.31
N ASP A 242 -10.10 -24.87 5.83
CA ASP A 242 -10.92 -25.50 4.79
C ASP A 242 -10.43 -25.10 3.39
N PRO A 243 -10.56 -25.97 2.40
CA PRO A 243 -10.11 -25.68 1.04
C PRO A 243 -10.98 -24.60 0.33
N LEU A 244 -12.13 -24.23 0.90
CA LEU A 244 -13.05 -23.25 0.33
C LEU A 244 -13.38 -22.16 1.35
N MET A 245 -12.94 -20.94 1.04
CA MET A 245 -13.42 -19.73 1.71
C MET A 245 -14.64 -19.19 0.95
N TYR A 246 -15.67 -18.77 1.69
CA TYR A 246 -16.85 -18.09 1.13
C TYR A 246 -16.99 -16.69 1.70
N GLY A 247 -17.49 -15.78 0.87
CA GLY A 247 -17.82 -14.40 1.25
C GLY A 247 -18.93 -13.81 0.41
N GLU A 248 -19.38 -12.60 0.77
CA GLU A 248 -20.40 -11.87 0.03
C GLU A 248 -19.87 -10.51 -0.42
N VAL A 249 -20.09 -10.19 -1.69
CA VAL A 249 -19.77 -8.90 -2.30
C VAL A 249 -21.04 -8.07 -2.43
N ASP A 250 -20.92 -6.79 -2.09
CA ASP A 250 -21.94 -5.76 -2.31
C ASP A 250 -21.33 -4.65 -3.18
N ILE A 251 -21.74 -4.57 -4.44
CA ILE A 251 -21.20 -3.62 -5.41
C ILE A 251 -21.44 -2.17 -4.99
N GLU A 252 -22.52 -1.88 -4.28
CA GLU A 252 -22.80 -0.52 -3.80
C GLU A 252 -21.71 -0.02 -2.85
N LYS A 253 -21.18 -0.90 -2.00
CA LYS A 253 -20.04 -0.57 -1.13
C LYS A 253 -18.77 -0.23 -1.91
N ALA A 254 -18.44 -1.01 -2.95
CA ALA A 254 -17.28 -0.75 -3.80
C ALA A 254 -17.40 0.58 -4.55
N ARG A 255 -18.62 0.99 -4.90
CA ARG A 255 -18.87 2.22 -5.67
C ARG A 255 -19.07 3.47 -4.82
N ALA A 256 -19.28 3.34 -3.52
CA ALA A 256 -19.44 4.47 -2.61
C ALA A 256 -18.16 5.34 -2.54
N LYS A 257 -16.96 4.77 -2.56
CA LYS A 257 -15.65 5.44 -2.55
C LYS A 257 -15.44 6.45 -1.39
N LYS A 258 -16.29 6.42 -0.36
CA LYS A 258 -16.24 7.33 0.79
C LYS A 258 -15.88 6.57 2.05
N PHE A 259 -14.66 6.72 2.50
CA PHE A 259 -14.15 6.16 3.75
C PHE A 259 -12.81 6.82 4.11
N GLY A 260 -12.38 6.70 5.38
CA GLY A 260 -11.25 7.44 5.91
C GLY A 260 -11.64 8.84 6.39
N GLU A 261 -10.67 9.71 6.51
CA GLU A 261 -10.81 11.07 7.07
C GLU A 261 -11.33 12.11 6.06
N GLY A 262 -11.40 11.77 4.80
CA GLY A 262 -11.82 12.65 3.71
C GLY A 262 -13.17 12.30 3.09
N GLY A 263 -13.42 12.88 1.94
CA GLY A 263 -14.59 12.61 1.12
C GLY A 263 -14.37 11.43 0.16
N ASN A 264 -14.58 11.67 -1.14
CA ASN A 264 -14.42 10.64 -2.17
C ASN A 264 -12.96 10.51 -2.60
N LYS A 265 -12.29 9.40 -2.25
CA LYS A 265 -10.87 9.16 -2.52
C LYS A 265 -10.47 9.26 -3.99
N MET A 266 -11.36 8.94 -4.92
CA MET A 266 -11.04 9.02 -6.36
C MET A 266 -11.08 10.46 -6.86
N LEU A 267 -11.98 11.29 -6.31
CA LEU A 267 -12.12 12.69 -6.70
C LEU A 267 -11.12 13.62 -6.00
N GLU A 268 -10.66 13.24 -4.82
CA GLU A 268 -9.72 14.06 -4.02
C GLU A 268 -8.25 13.85 -4.40
N ARG A 269 -7.99 12.93 -5.32
CA ARG A 269 -6.66 12.76 -5.93
C ARG A 269 -6.19 14.07 -6.60
N ARG A 270 -4.89 14.23 -6.67
CA ARG A 270 -4.24 15.40 -7.27
C ARG A 270 -3.35 15.02 -8.47
N PRO A 271 -3.91 14.48 -9.57
CA PRO A 271 -3.14 13.90 -10.68
C PRO A 271 -2.07 14.83 -11.26
N LYS A 272 -2.32 16.16 -11.28
CA LYS A 272 -1.36 17.16 -11.76
C LYS A 272 -0.09 17.23 -10.91
N ASP A 273 -0.20 16.90 -9.62
CA ASP A 273 0.91 16.90 -8.68
C ASP A 273 1.66 15.56 -8.66
N TYR A 274 1.21 14.56 -9.45
CA TYR A 274 1.76 13.18 -9.46
C TYR A 274 2.62 12.87 -10.68
N MET A 275 2.95 13.83 -11.53
CA MET A 275 3.62 13.61 -12.82
C MET A 275 4.93 12.80 -12.73
N GLU A 276 5.65 12.92 -11.63
CA GLU A 276 6.90 12.19 -11.41
C GLU A 276 6.71 10.65 -11.31
N ILE A 277 5.48 10.17 -11.07
CA ILE A 277 5.17 8.74 -11.13
C ILE A 277 5.53 8.11 -12.48
N MET A 278 5.48 8.91 -13.56
CA MET A 278 5.87 8.50 -14.90
C MET A 278 7.38 8.33 -15.09
N GLN A 279 8.20 8.77 -14.13
CA GLN A 279 9.64 8.62 -14.23
C GLN A 279 10.07 7.16 -14.12
N ASN A 280 10.92 6.75 -15.03
CA ASN A 280 11.55 5.45 -14.99
C ASN A 280 12.92 5.57 -14.29
N MET A 281 13.00 5.01 -13.09
CA MET A 281 14.26 4.92 -12.33
C MET A 281 15.04 3.64 -12.66
N TYR A 282 14.75 2.99 -13.77
CA TYR A 282 15.45 1.78 -14.19
C TYR A 282 16.92 2.10 -14.54
N LEU A 283 17.64 2.48 -13.52
CA LEU A 283 19.08 2.42 -13.44
C LEU A 283 19.41 1.32 -12.46
N TRP A 284 20.32 0.47 -12.82
CA TRP A 284 20.78 -0.61 -11.95
C TRP A 284 21.50 -0.10 -10.67
N ASN A 285 21.78 1.22 -10.61
CA ASN A 285 22.24 1.91 -9.42
C ASN A 285 21.40 3.18 -9.20
N PRO A 286 20.37 3.16 -8.34
CA PRO A 286 19.52 4.32 -8.05
C PRO A 286 20.27 5.54 -7.52
N LEU A 287 21.45 5.36 -6.86
CA LEU A 287 22.25 6.49 -6.39
C LEU A 287 22.82 7.30 -7.57
N ASP A 288 23.16 6.64 -8.67
CA ASP A 288 23.67 7.31 -9.88
C ASP A 288 22.56 8.11 -10.59
N TYR A 289 21.29 7.66 -10.46
CA TYR A 289 20.14 8.38 -11.00
C TYR A 289 20.09 9.82 -10.47
N HIS A 290 20.19 10.01 -9.15
CA HIS A 290 20.14 11.33 -8.53
C HIS A 290 21.33 12.21 -8.93
N GLY A 291 22.51 11.62 -9.12
CA GLY A 291 23.69 12.34 -9.61
C GLY A 291 23.63 12.71 -11.10
N LEU A 292 23.21 11.78 -11.95
CA LEU A 292 23.24 11.92 -13.40
C LEU A 292 22.24 12.95 -13.95
N TYR A 293 21.07 13.06 -13.34
CA TYR A 293 20.00 13.93 -13.85
C TYR A 293 19.94 15.30 -13.16
N GLY A 294 20.99 15.69 -12.44
CA GLY A 294 21.07 16.98 -11.77
C GLY A 294 20.22 17.11 -10.51
N TYR A 295 19.72 16.01 -9.99
CA TYR A 295 19.12 15.98 -8.67
C TYR A 295 20.18 16.22 -7.61
N ASP A 296 19.77 16.76 -6.48
CA ASP A 296 20.64 16.89 -5.32
C ASP A 296 21.19 15.51 -4.92
N PRO A 297 22.49 15.37 -4.70
CA PRO A 297 23.05 14.10 -4.28
C PRO A 297 22.46 13.68 -2.94
N LEU A 298 22.21 12.36 -2.80
CA LEU A 298 21.68 11.81 -1.56
C LEU A 298 22.67 12.06 -0.40
N PRO A 299 22.18 12.38 0.80
CA PRO A 299 23.02 12.44 1.99
C PRO A 299 23.80 11.14 2.21
N LYS A 300 24.99 11.23 2.78
CA LYS A 300 25.78 10.04 3.10
C LYS A 300 25.00 9.12 4.04
N GLY A 301 24.86 7.85 3.64
CA GLY A 301 24.18 6.86 4.46
C GLY A 301 24.93 6.53 5.74
N LYS A 302 24.19 6.34 6.83
CA LYS A 302 24.71 6.01 8.16
C LYS A 302 23.64 5.31 9.01
N LYS A 303 24.04 4.90 10.22
CA LYS A 303 23.10 4.53 11.28
C LYS A 303 22.72 5.76 12.08
N SER A 304 21.41 5.97 12.28
CA SER A 304 20.86 7.09 13.04
C SER A 304 19.75 6.60 13.96
N VAL A 305 19.69 7.11 15.17
CA VAL A 305 18.53 6.87 16.04
C VAL A 305 17.45 7.89 15.72
N VAL A 306 16.23 7.43 15.44
CA VAL A 306 15.07 8.26 15.14
C VAL A 306 13.93 7.94 16.09
N SER A 307 13.15 8.95 16.43
CA SER A 307 12.08 8.86 17.41
C SER A 307 10.74 9.37 16.91
N VAL A 308 9.68 8.83 17.51
CA VAL A 308 8.31 9.30 17.37
C VAL A 308 7.76 9.57 18.77
N ALA A 309 7.07 10.70 18.92
CA ALA A 309 6.37 11.07 20.14
C ALA A 309 4.85 10.83 19.99
N GLN A 310 4.27 10.09 20.92
CA GLN A 310 2.82 10.01 21.13
C GLN A 310 2.47 10.90 22.30
N VAL A 311 1.96 12.09 22.01
CA VAL A 311 1.69 13.14 23.00
C VAL A 311 0.37 13.84 22.69
N ASN A 312 -0.20 14.48 23.71
CA ASN A 312 -1.46 15.17 23.63
C ASN A 312 -1.24 16.69 23.78
N PRO A 313 -1.19 17.46 22.68
CA PRO A 313 -1.03 18.91 22.75
C PRO A 313 -2.26 19.59 23.36
N VAL A 314 -2.03 20.64 24.15
CA VAL A 314 -3.07 21.45 24.76
C VAL A 314 -3.67 22.40 23.71
N LYS A 315 -4.99 22.31 23.49
CA LYS A 315 -5.68 23.16 22.53
C LYS A 315 -5.54 24.66 22.88
N GLY A 316 -5.02 25.44 21.94
CA GLY A 316 -4.87 26.88 22.05
C GLY A 316 -3.70 27.34 22.92
N ASP A 317 -3.02 26.47 23.65
CA ASP A 317 -1.89 26.86 24.51
C ASP A 317 -0.54 26.57 23.83
N VAL A 318 -0.15 27.42 22.91
CA VAL A 318 1.10 27.34 22.19
C VAL A 318 2.31 27.30 23.13
N LYS A 319 2.27 28.04 24.24
CA LYS A 319 3.38 28.06 25.21
C LYS A 319 3.56 26.72 25.90
N ALA A 320 2.47 26.11 26.35
CA ALA A 320 2.51 24.76 26.94
C ALA A 320 2.99 23.73 25.92
N ASN A 321 2.57 23.84 24.66
CA ASN A 321 2.94 22.92 23.60
C ASN A 321 4.42 23.05 23.20
N VAL A 322 4.98 24.26 23.17
CA VAL A 322 6.43 24.47 22.99
C VAL A 322 7.21 23.83 24.15
N ALA A 323 6.73 23.95 25.38
CA ALA A 323 7.37 23.30 26.53
C ALA A 323 7.28 21.76 26.45
N LEU A 324 6.16 21.21 25.99
CA LEU A 324 5.98 19.77 25.72
C LEU A 324 6.98 19.28 24.67
N ILE A 325 7.13 20.01 23.55
CA ILE A 325 8.10 19.68 22.50
C ILE A 325 9.52 19.72 23.07
N ALA A 326 9.85 20.75 23.86
CA ALA A 326 11.17 20.89 24.48
C ALA A 326 11.51 19.71 25.40
N GLU A 327 10.55 19.29 26.25
CA GLU A 327 10.72 18.14 27.15
C GLU A 327 10.99 16.86 26.37
N LYS A 328 10.15 16.56 25.38
CA LYS A 328 10.25 15.31 24.63
C LYS A 328 11.48 15.30 23.69
N ALA A 329 11.83 16.41 23.07
CA ALA A 329 13.04 16.54 22.27
C ALA A 329 14.31 16.36 23.12
N ALA A 330 14.35 16.95 24.31
CA ALA A 330 15.46 16.76 25.26
C ALA A 330 15.60 15.29 25.69
N ALA A 331 14.47 14.61 25.98
CA ALA A 331 14.48 13.20 26.35
C ALA A 331 14.92 12.30 25.18
N ALA A 332 14.46 12.56 23.96
CA ALA A 332 14.88 11.84 22.76
C ALA A 332 16.37 12.02 22.49
N ALA A 333 16.88 13.25 22.53
CA ALA A 333 18.30 13.55 22.36
C ALA A 333 19.18 12.88 23.43
N ALA A 334 18.75 12.87 24.69
CA ALA A 334 19.42 12.14 25.76
C ALA A 334 19.47 10.62 25.52
N GLY A 335 18.48 10.07 24.80
CA GLY A 335 18.44 8.69 24.31
C GLY A 335 19.25 8.46 23.03
N GLY A 336 19.95 9.49 22.53
CA GLY A 336 20.79 9.42 21.32
C GLY A 336 20.02 9.64 20.01
N SER A 337 18.75 10.10 20.05
CA SER A 337 17.99 10.40 18.84
C SER A 337 18.51 11.66 18.16
N GLU A 338 18.59 11.56 16.83
CA GLU A 338 18.95 12.66 15.94
C GLU A 338 17.72 13.32 15.28
N LEU A 339 16.57 12.65 15.32
CA LEU A 339 15.28 13.14 14.78
C LEU A 339 14.14 12.70 15.70
N ILE A 340 13.20 13.62 15.94
CA ILE A 340 11.91 13.31 16.58
C ILE A 340 10.75 13.87 15.79
N VAL A 341 9.68 13.06 15.64
CA VAL A 341 8.45 13.44 14.95
C VAL A 341 7.32 13.56 15.97
N PHE A 342 6.61 14.68 15.95
CA PHE A 342 5.45 14.97 16.77
C PHE A 342 4.14 14.83 15.97
N PRO A 343 2.97 14.73 16.63
CA PRO A 343 1.67 14.72 15.98
C PRO A 343 1.37 15.98 15.16
N GLU A 344 0.37 15.89 14.30
CA GLU A 344 -0.20 16.99 13.52
C GLU A 344 -0.68 18.12 14.47
N LEU A 345 -0.48 19.38 14.04
CA LEU A 345 -0.86 20.58 14.81
C LEU A 345 -0.35 20.61 16.26
N THR A 346 0.81 20.00 16.54
CA THR A 346 1.33 19.94 17.93
C THR A 346 1.53 21.31 18.56
N LEU A 347 1.86 22.36 17.78
CA LEU A 347 2.03 23.71 18.31
C LEU A 347 0.72 24.35 18.79
N THR A 348 -0.39 24.08 18.13
CA THR A 348 -1.69 24.72 18.41
C THR A 348 -2.68 23.81 19.09
N GLY A 349 -2.48 22.49 19.02
CA GLY A 349 -3.54 21.51 19.23
C GLY A 349 -4.59 21.56 18.11
N ALA A 350 -5.64 20.77 18.23
CA ALA A 350 -6.74 20.76 17.27
C ALA A 350 -7.45 22.13 17.21
N VAL A 351 -7.74 22.61 16.01
CA VAL A 351 -8.34 23.92 15.75
C VAL A 351 -9.67 23.84 14.99
N ASN A 352 -10.47 24.87 15.10
CA ASN A 352 -11.58 25.19 14.20
C ASN A 352 -11.26 26.49 13.44
N ALA A 353 -12.19 26.97 12.60
CA ALA A 353 -11.99 28.14 11.77
C ALA A 353 -11.63 29.44 12.54
N ASP A 354 -12.18 29.62 13.75
CA ASP A 354 -11.91 30.81 14.55
C ASP A 354 -10.56 30.70 15.25
N THR A 355 -10.31 29.59 15.96
CA THR A 355 -9.04 29.34 16.66
C THR A 355 -7.85 29.21 15.68
N ALA A 356 -8.06 28.71 14.47
CA ALA A 356 -7.03 28.68 13.43
C ALA A 356 -6.56 30.09 13.06
N LYS A 357 -7.50 31.05 12.88
CA LYS A 357 -7.16 32.45 12.58
C LYS A 357 -6.42 33.15 13.73
N GLU A 358 -6.81 32.82 14.96
CA GLU A 358 -6.22 33.41 16.18
C GLU A 358 -4.78 32.91 16.40
N LEU A 359 -4.54 31.59 16.16
CA LEU A 359 -3.28 30.92 16.48
C LEU A 359 -2.30 30.85 15.29
N ALA A 360 -2.73 31.29 14.11
CA ALA A 360 -1.91 31.22 12.91
C ALA A 360 -0.72 32.19 12.98
N GLU A 361 0.46 31.68 12.67
CA GLU A 361 1.69 32.48 12.52
C GLU A 361 2.46 32.09 11.24
N PRO A 362 3.30 32.97 10.72
CA PRO A 362 4.18 32.58 9.60
C PRO A 362 5.20 31.54 10.03
N VAL A 363 5.77 30.80 9.06
CA VAL A 363 6.84 29.83 9.36
C VAL A 363 8.12 30.47 9.89
N GLN A 364 8.25 31.79 9.83
CA GLN A 364 9.29 32.59 10.49
C GLN A 364 8.76 33.27 11.76
N GLY A 365 7.78 32.67 12.42
CA GLY A 365 7.15 33.21 13.62
C GLY A 365 7.87 32.83 14.91
N GLU A 366 7.43 33.48 16.01
CA GLU A 366 8.07 33.33 17.33
C GLU A 366 8.06 31.90 17.85
N SER A 367 6.99 31.14 17.58
CA SER A 367 6.93 29.74 18.03
C SER A 367 7.93 28.86 17.28
N VAL A 368 8.10 29.10 15.98
CA VAL A 368 9.08 28.37 15.15
C VAL A 368 10.50 28.68 15.61
N ASP A 369 10.81 29.95 15.92
CA ASP A 369 12.11 30.35 16.46
C ASP A 369 12.43 29.58 17.76
N LYS A 370 11.46 29.43 18.65
CA LYS A 370 11.63 28.62 19.89
C LYS A 370 11.90 27.13 19.59
N ILE A 371 11.26 26.57 18.57
CA ILE A 371 11.55 25.18 18.16
C ILE A 371 12.95 25.06 17.55
N ILE A 372 13.39 26.06 16.79
CA ILE A 372 14.76 26.14 16.29
C ILE A 372 15.76 26.18 17.46
N ASP A 373 15.52 27.01 18.49
CA ASP A 373 16.37 27.09 19.68
C ASP A 373 16.47 25.72 20.42
N ILE A 374 15.34 24.99 20.49
CA ILE A 374 15.32 23.64 21.06
C ILE A 374 16.17 22.68 20.21
N SER A 375 16.00 22.72 18.90
CA SER A 375 16.78 21.91 17.93
C SER A 375 18.30 22.18 18.05
N MET A 376 18.68 23.44 18.10
CA MET A 376 20.08 23.88 18.28
C MET A 376 20.65 23.43 19.62
N LYS A 377 19.90 23.65 20.72
CA LYS A 377 20.33 23.30 22.08
C LYS A 377 20.58 21.82 22.25
N HIS A 378 19.74 20.97 21.64
CA HIS A 378 19.79 19.52 21.83
C HIS A 378 20.43 18.77 20.65
N HIS A 379 20.85 19.47 19.60
CA HIS A 379 21.41 18.92 18.35
C HIS A 379 20.52 17.83 17.76
N ILE A 380 19.20 18.11 17.66
CA ILE A 380 18.19 17.18 17.17
C ILE A 380 17.31 17.84 16.10
N TYR A 381 16.95 17.08 15.08
CA TYR A 381 15.93 17.49 14.12
C TYR A 381 14.54 17.26 14.72
N ILE A 382 13.63 18.21 14.49
CA ILE A 382 12.26 18.17 15.01
C ILE A 382 11.27 18.38 13.87
N VAL A 383 10.32 17.44 13.72
CA VAL A 383 9.13 17.63 12.87
C VAL A 383 7.94 17.90 13.76
N ALA A 384 7.30 19.07 13.60
CA ALA A 384 6.15 19.49 14.39
C ALA A 384 5.10 20.23 13.54
N GLY A 385 3.81 20.01 13.83
CA GLY A 385 2.70 20.62 13.10
C GLY A 385 2.28 21.99 13.68
N MET A 386 1.84 22.90 12.81
CA MET A 386 1.35 24.23 13.15
C MET A 386 0.23 24.70 12.20
N VAL A 387 -0.52 25.72 12.61
CA VAL A 387 -1.34 26.52 11.70
C VAL A 387 -0.47 27.62 11.11
N GLU A 388 -0.19 27.53 9.83
CA GLU A 388 0.61 28.51 9.12
C GLU A 388 -0.27 29.63 8.54
N LYS A 389 0.21 30.87 8.62
CA LYS A 389 -0.33 32.02 7.90
C LYS A 389 0.64 32.48 6.82
N ASP A 390 0.16 32.51 5.58
CA ASP A 390 0.90 33.07 4.42
C ASP A 390 -0.03 34.03 3.66
N GLY A 391 0.21 35.32 3.83
CA GLY A 391 -0.72 36.36 3.39
C GLY A 391 -2.09 36.21 4.05
N ASP A 392 -3.12 36.04 3.22
CA ASP A 392 -4.50 35.82 3.69
C ASP A 392 -4.86 34.33 3.82
N ALA A 393 -4.00 33.43 3.38
CA ALA A 393 -4.24 31.99 3.42
C ALA A 393 -3.74 31.36 4.72
N LEU A 394 -4.48 30.35 5.20
CA LEU A 394 -4.07 29.48 6.29
C LEU A 394 -3.77 28.08 5.75
N TYR A 395 -2.74 27.44 6.30
CA TYR A 395 -2.35 26.09 5.91
C TYR A 395 -2.15 25.20 7.14
N ASN A 396 -2.46 23.93 6.98
CA ASN A 396 -2.03 22.89 7.91
C ASN A 396 -0.59 22.51 7.52
N THR A 397 0.38 22.90 8.33
CA THR A 397 1.81 22.85 7.98
C THR A 397 2.60 22.07 9.00
N ALA A 398 3.55 21.27 8.55
CA ALA A 398 4.58 20.64 9.35
C ALA A 398 5.94 21.28 9.04
N ILE A 399 6.61 21.79 10.06
CA ILE A 399 7.97 22.32 9.99
C ILE A 399 8.99 21.21 10.28
N LEU A 400 10.16 21.32 9.65
CA LEU A 400 11.38 20.56 9.99
C LEU A 400 12.44 21.56 10.44
N THR A 401 12.78 21.53 11.72
CA THR A 401 13.88 22.33 12.26
C THR A 401 15.07 21.44 12.61
N GLY A 402 16.25 22.02 12.64
CA GLY A 402 17.48 21.30 12.96
C GLY A 402 18.51 22.20 13.65
N PRO A 403 19.69 21.67 13.96
CA PRO A 403 20.78 22.44 14.58
C PRO A 403 21.20 23.68 13.74
N GLU A 404 20.93 23.67 12.46
CA GLU A 404 21.28 24.75 11.51
C GLU A 404 20.13 25.76 11.31
N GLY A 405 18.97 25.55 11.95
CA GLY A 405 17.78 26.38 11.82
C GLY A 405 16.58 25.66 11.20
N LEU A 406 15.74 26.41 10.49
CA LEU A 406 14.63 25.83 9.72
C LEU A 406 15.16 25.13 8.47
N ALA A 407 15.08 23.79 8.47
CA ALA A 407 15.51 22.98 7.31
C ALA A 407 14.46 22.97 6.19
N GLY A 408 13.17 23.13 6.53
CA GLY A 408 12.09 23.22 5.57
C GLY A 408 10.71 23.03 6.20
N PHE A 409 9.68 23.01 5.35
CA PHE A 409 8.31 22.79 5.79
C PHE A 409 7.45 22.20 4.66
N TYR A 410 6.34 21.57 5.04
CA TYR A 410 5.38 20.95 4.14
C TYR A 410 3.96 21.38 4.49
N ARG A 411 3.17 21.77 3.50
CA ARG A 411 1.74 22.11 3.60
C ARG A 411 0.89 20.92 3.18
N LYS A 412 -0.04 20.49 4.03
CA LYS A 412 -0.94 19.35 3.78
C LYS A 412 -1.67 19.50 2.45
N MET A 413 -1.48 18.54 1.56
CA MET A 413 -2.04 18.57 0.20
C MET A 413 -3.46 18.02 0.13
N HIS A 414 -3.74 16.95 0.86
CA HIS A 414 -5.05 16.30 0.92
C HIS A 414 -5.71 16.64 2.26
N LEU A 415 -6.73 17.49 2.19
CA LEU A 415 -7.41 18.00 3.37
C LEU A 415 -8.53 17.06 3.81
N THR A 416 -8.66 16.83 5.12
CA THR A 416 -9.85 16.22 5.72
C THR A 416 -11.05 17.15 5.60
N GLU A 417 -12.26 16.65 5.82
CA GLU A 417 -13.46 17.50 5.87
C GLU A 417 -13.34 18.59 6.95
N SER A 418 -12.68 18.30 8.07
CA SER A 418 -12.38 19.28 9.10
C SER A 418 -11.41 20.35 8.64
N ASP A 419 -10.29 19.97 7.99
CA ASP A 419 -9.30 20.91 7.48
C ASP A 419 -9.91 21.90 6.47
N LYS A 420 -10.80 21.44 5.59
CA LYS A 420 -11.47 22.25 4.55
C LYS A 420 -12.28 23.42 5.15
N THR A 421 -12.58 23.40 6.43
CA THR A 421 -13.30 24.49 7.11
C THR A 421 -12.42 25.71 7.41
N TRP A 422 -11.08 25.54 7.40
CA TRP A 422 -10.15 26.60 7.78
C TRP A 422 -8.87 26.69 6.95
N ALA A 423 -8.38 25.58 6.38
CA ALA A 423 -7.12 25.51 5.64
C ALA A 423 -7.33 25.51 4.13
N ALA A 424 -6.42 26.15 3.43
CA ALA A 424 -6.24 25.96 1.99
C ALA A 424 -5.41 24.70 1.72
N PRO A 425 -5.65 23.98 0.60
CA PRO A 425 -4.77 22.89 0.16
C PRO A 425 -3.33 23.37 -0.05
N GLY A 426 -2.37 22.55 0.32
CA GLY A 426 -0.96 22.82 0.10
C GLY A 426 -0.64 23.11 -1.37
N ASN A 427 0.40 23.89 -1.61
CA ASN A 427 0.81 24.39 -2.93
C ASN A 427 2.32 24.22 -3.20
N LEU A 428 3.01 23.44 -2.36
CA LEU A 428 4.45 23.22 -2.45
C LEU A 428 4.81 21.88 -3.14
N GLY A 429 3.81 21.12 -3.58
CA GLY A 429 4.01 19.75 -4.01
C GLY A 429 4.46 18.87 -2.86
N PHE A 430 5.34 17.90 -3.14
CA PHE A 430 5.87 16.95 -2.17
C PHE A 430 7.39 17.15 -2.00
N PRO A 431 7.83 18.20 -1.28
CA PRO A 431 9.24 18.51 -1.11
C PRO A 431 9.95 17.46 -0.26
N HIS A 432 11.25 17.32 -0.46
CA HIS A 432 12.15 16.54 0.35
C HIS A 432 13.27 17.41 0.93
N PHE A 433 13.86 16.96 2.04
CA PHE A 433 14.83 17.74 2.79
C PHE A 433 16.09 16.91 3.07
N ASN A 434 17.24 17.41 2.65
CA ASN A 434 18.53 16.78 2.93
C ASN A 434 19.01 17.14 4.34
N THR A 435 19.28 16.14 5.16
CA THR A 435 19.81 16.26 6.51
C THR A 435 20.90 15.22 6.76
N PRO A 436 21.75 15.39 7.79
CA PRO A 436 22.68 14.34 8.18
C PRO A 436 22.02 13.02 8.62
N VAL A 437 20.73 13.04 8.98
CA VAL A 437 19.96 11.83 9.31
C VAL A 437 19.62 11.02 8.06
N GLY A 438 19.39 11.70 6.94
CA GLY A 438 19.01 11.17 5.65
C GLY A 438 18.17 12.17 4.87
N ARG A 439 17.67 11.76 3.70
CA ARG A 439 16.69 12.53 2.95
C ARG A 439 15.30 12.28 3.51
N ILE A 440 14.65 13.32 4.02
CA ILE A 440 13.39 13.27 4.75
C ILE A 440 12.25 13.77 3.84
N GLY A 441 11.17 13.00 3.75
CA GLY A 441 9.86 13.44 3.27
C GLY A 441 8.91 13.68 4.44
N ILE A 442 7.93 14.56 4.25
CA ILE A 442 6.86 14.82 5.24
C ILE A 442 5.52 14.72 4.55
N LEU A 443 4.59 13.98 5.16
CA LEU A 443 3.19 13.88 4.76
C LEU A 443 2.32 13.99 6.01
N ILE A 444 1.25 14.78 5.96
CA ILE A 444 0.42 15.05 7.16
C ILE A 444 -0.84 14.20 7.13
N GLY A 445 -0.99 13.31 8.13
CA GLY A 445 -2.19 12.54 8.41
C GLY A 445 -2.86 11.95 7.17
N HIS A 446 -3.91 12.59 6.71
CA HIS A 446 -4.73 12.16 5.58
C HIS A 446 -3.98 12.00 4.25
N ASP A 447 -2.84 12.68 4.04
CA ASP A 447 -2.02 12.45 2.83
C ASP A 447 -1.59 10.99 2.69
N ALA A 448 -1.43 10.26 3.81
CA ALA A 448 -1.06 8.85 3.80
C ALA A 448 -2.17 7.93 3.27
N GLU A 449 -3.41 8.37 3.21
CA GLU A 449 -4.50 7.60 2.63
C GLU A 449 -4.47 7.57 1.09
N PHE A 450 -3.62 8.39 0.50
CA PHE A 450 -3.30 8.39 -0.93
C PHE A 450 -1.91 7.76 -1.12
N PRO A 451 -1.78 6.71 -1.93
CA PRO A 451 -0.48 6.04 -2.09
C PRO A 451 0.53 6.83 -2.92
N GLU A 452 0.06 7.73 -3.80
CA GLU A 452 0.91 8.48 -4.72
C GLU A 452 1.93 9.39 -4.01
N PRO A 453 1.59 10.18 -2.98
CA PRO A 453 2.56 11.04 -2.28
C PRO A 453 3.78 10.30 -1.73
N GLY A 454 3.56 9.15 -1.10
CA GLY A 454 4.66 8.31 -0.60
C GLY A 454 5.57 7.82 -1.73
N ARG A 455 4.98 7.45 -2.86
CA ARG A 455 5.71 7.02 -4.07
C ARG A 455 6.56 8.16 -4.64
N LEU A 456 6.04 9.39 -4.70
CA LEU A 456 6.78 10.56 -5.19
C LEU A 456 8.00 10.84 -4.32
N LEU A 457 7.85 10.80 -3.00
CA LEU A 457 8.96 10.98 -2.08
C LEU A 457 10.02 9.87 -2.23
N ALA A 458 9.58 8.62 -2.46
CA ALA A 458 10.50 7.52 -2.72
C ALA A 458 11.25 7.68 -4.05
N LEU A 459 10.57 8.15 -5.11
CA LEU A 459 11.18 8.49 -6.40
C LEU A 459 12.22 9.60 -6.25
N ASN A 460 11.98 10.56 -5.37
CA ASN A 460 12.92 11.61 -5.01
C ASN A 460 14.03 11.14 -4.03
N GLY A 461 14.14 9.84 -3.77
CA GLY A 461 15.23 9.25 -3.00
C GLY A 461 15.11 9.40 -1.49
N CYS A 462 13.93 9.72 -0.94
CA CYS A 462 13.77 9.80 0.51
C CYS A 462 14.14 8.48 1.21
N ASP A 463 14.87 8.61 2.31
CA ASP A 463 15.23 7.49 3.18
C ASP A 463 14.11 7.18 4.17
N LEU A 464 13.39 8.21 4.58
CA LEU A 464 12.30 8.13 5.53
C LEU A 464 11.19 9.14 5.19
N ILE A 465 9.98 8.80 5.61
CA ILE A 465 8.82 9.70 5.55
C ILE A 465 8.27 9.86 6.98
N CYS A 466 8.17 11.12 7.40
CA CYS A 466 7.55 11.50 8.65
C CYS A 466 6.07 11.78 8.44
N PHE A 467 5.23 11.18 9.27
CA PHE A 467 3.78 11.33 9.24
C PHE A 467 3.27 11.95 10.56
N PRO A 468 3.45 13.27 10.77
CA PRO A 468 2.69 13.95 11.80
C PRO A 468 1.19 13.80 11.52
N SER A 469 0.44 13.25 12.48
CA SER A 469 -0.95 12.84 12.24
C SER A 469 -1.85 13.20 13.42
N ALA A 470 -3.14 13.33 13.17
CA ALA A 470 -4.22 13.43 14.16
C ALA A 470 -5.40 12.57 13.68
N MET A 471 -5.11 11.29 13.44
CA MET A 471 -6.04 10.34 12.80
C MET A 471 -7.01 9.77 13.81
N SER A 472 -8.29 9.81 13.46
CA SER A 472 -9.37 9.16 14.19
C SER A 472 -9.96 8.01 13.39
N THR A 473 -10.49 7.01 14.07
CA THR A 473 -11.34 5.99 13.45
C THR A 473 -12.52 5.73 14.37
N PRO A 474 -13.74 5.56 13.80
CA PRO A 474 -14.94 5.44 14.64
C PRO A 474 -14.95 4.17 15.49
N GLU A 475 -14.36 3.06 15.01
CA GLU A 475 -14.32 1.78 15.73
C GLU A 475 -13.09 0.95 15.39
N PRO A 476 -12.45 0.27 16.36
CA PRO A 476 -11.42 -0.71 16.08
C PRO A 476 -12.05 -1.98 15.51
N TYR A 477 -11.74 -2.31 14.25
CA TYR A 477 -12.15 -3.57 13.67
C TYR A 477 -11.30 -4.71 14.20
N GLY A 478 -11.96 -5.78 14.67
CA GLY A 478 -11.29 -6.98 15.10
C GLY A 478 -11.03 -7.93 13.94
N LEU A 479 -9.84 -8.50 13.88
CA LEU A 479 -9.54 -9.66 13.06
C LEU A 479 -10.00 -10.94 13.79
N ASN A 480 -11.26 -10.98 14.20
CA ASN A 480 -11.80 -12.13 14.89
C ASN A 480 -11.77 -13.34 13.95
N GLY A 481 -11.00 -14.36 14.32
CA GLY A 481 -10.98 -15.62 13.63
C GLY A 481 -9.75 -15.95 12.79
N THR A 482 -8.82 -15.01 12.56
CA THR A 482 -7.55 -15.38 11.92
C THR A 482 -6.70 -16.20 12.89
N LYS A 483 -6.30 -17.40 12.49
CA LYS A 483 -5.48 -18.31 13.30
C LYS A 483 -3.99 -18.11 13.07
N ASN A 484 -3.61 -17.43 11.99
CA ASN A 484 -2.22 -17.15 11.66
C ASN A 484 -1.68 -15.99 12.49
N TRP A 485 -0.59 -16.25 13.19
CA TRP A 485 0.15 -15.22 13.91
C TRP A 485 1.01 -14.44 12.92
N HIS A 486 0.78 -13.13 12.84
CA HIS A 486 1.68 -12.26 12.11
C HIS A 486 3.07 -12.28 12.75
N ASN A 487 4.13 -12.20 11.95
CA ASN A 487 5.51 -12.15 12.43
C ASN A 487 5.86 -10.84 13.16
N TYR A 488 4.93 -9.92 13.25
CA TYR A 488 5.04 -8.67 13.98
C TYR A 488 3.94 -8.63 15.06
N PRO A 489 4.20 -7.93 16.17
CA PRO A 489 3.28 -7.93 17.30
C PRO A 489 2.04 -7.06 17.01
N ILE A 490 1.14 -7.57 16.17
CA ILE A 490 -0.17 -6.96 16.00
C ILE A 490 -1.13 -7.75 16.87
N PRO A 491 -1.69 -7.14 17.91
CA PRO A 491 -2.73 -7.79 18.68
C PRO A 491 -3.92 -8.13 17.79
N MET A 492 -4.43 -9.34 17.91
CA MET A 492 -5.70 -9.73 17.30
C MET A 492 -6.79 -8.76 17.77
N GLY A 493 -7.65 -8.32 16.86
CA GLY A 493 -8.77 -7.46 17.21
C GLY A 493 -8.59 -5.96 16.89
N TYR A 494 -7.50 -5.56 16.26
CA TYR A 494 -7.31 -4.17 15.86
C TYR A 494 -7.65 -3.93 14.39
N SER A 495 -8.10 -2.70 14.08
CA SER A 495 -8.26 -2.27 12.70
C SER A 495 -6.94 -2.41 11.94
N THR A 496 -7.01 -3.02 10.78
CA THR A 496 -5.87 -3.17 9.88
C THR A 496 -5.31 -1.83 9.42
N ILE A 497 -6.14 -0.80 9.36
CA ILE A 497 -5.76 0.56 8.98
C ILE A 497 -4.82 1.20 10.01
N HIS A 498 -4.93 0.89 11.31
CA HIS A 498 -4.15 1.56 12.35
C HIS A 498 -2.65 1.42 12.15
N TRP A 499 -2.14 0.20 11.85
CA TRP A 499 -0.71 -0.01 11.62
C TRP A 499 -0.37 -0.45 10.21
N HIS A 500 -1.27 -1.17 9.53
CA HIS A 500 -0.98 -1.73 8.22
C HIS A 500 -0.78 -0.64 7.17
N LEU A 501 -1.56 0.44 7.21
CA LEU A 501 -1.39 1.57 6.31
C LEU A 501 0.06 2.10 6.36
N TRP A 502 0.54 2.45 7.55
CA TRP A 502 1.86 3.04 7.77
C TRP A 502 3.00 2.06 7.46
N ARG A 503 2.81 0.79 7.84
CA ARG A 503 3.73 -0.30 7.51
C ARG A 503 3.85 -0.49 6.00
N VAL A 504 2.74 -0.46 5.29
CA VAL A 504 2.73 -0.62 3.84
C VAL A 504 3.32 0.60 3.15
N ARG A 505 3.03 1.83 3.61
CA ARG A 505 3.68 3.05 3.10
C ARG A 505 5.21 2.98 3.19
N GLY A 506 5.73 2.43 4.28
CA GLY A 506 7.17 2.17 4.39
C GLY A 506 7.67 1.11 3.41
N GLY A 507 7.05 -0.06 3.42
CA GLY A 507 7.48 -1.23 2.65
C GLY A 507 7.37 -1.05 1.13
N GLU A 508 6.23 -0.56 0.63
CA GLU A 508 5.98 -0.36 -0.81
C GLU A 508 6.91 0.67 -1.47
N ASN A 509 7.42 1.60 -0.66
CA ASN A 509 8.29 2.69 -1.08
C ASN A 509 9.76 2.46 -0.71
N ASN A 510 10.06 1.37 0.00
CA ASN A 510 11.38 1.08 0.56
C ASN A 510 11.95 2.27 1.34
N VAL A 511 11.15 2.84 2.24
CA VAL A 511 11.51 3.94 3.15
C VAL A 511 11.13 3.59 4.59
N TYR A 512 11.79 4.20 5.56
CA TYR A 512 11.29 4.15 6.94
C TYR A 512 10.03 5.03 7.06
N SER A 513 9.00 4.55 7.75
CA SER A 513 7.77 5.30 8.03
C SER A 513 7.69 5.63 9.51
N LEU A 514 7.64 6.93 9.85
CA LEU A 514 7.61 7.46 11.21
C LEU A 514 6.24 8.09 11.46
N PHE A 515 5.33 7.37 12.09
CA PHE A 515 3.95 7.77 12.32
C PHE A 515 3.74 8.25 13.75
N ALA A 516 3.37 9.52 13.93
CA ALA A 516 3.07 10.16 15.21
C ALA A 516 1.59 10.56 15.29
N ASN A 517 0.85 10.04 16.28
CA ASN A 517 -0.58 10.25 16.43
C ASN A 517 -0.93 10.48 17.92
N PRO A 518 -1.79 11.46 18.28
CA PRO A 518 -2.19 11.66 19.67
C PRO A 518 -3.22 10.61 20.13
N THR A 519 -3.54 10.61 21.44
CA THR A 519 -4.55 9.73 22.04
C THR A 519 -5.83 10.46 22.42
N GLN A 520 -5.89 11.78 22.23
CA GLN A 520 -7.02 12.65 22.56
C GLN A 520 -7.89 12.95 21.33
N ASP A 521 -9.03 13.62 21.54
CA ASP A 521 -9.92 14.13 20.49
C ASP A 521 -10.45 13.06 19.51
N GLY A 522 -10.60 11.83 19.97
CA GLY A 522 -11.03 10.71 19.15
C GLY A 522 -9.89 10.06 18.34
N CYS A 523 -8.67 10.57 18.44
CA CYS A 523 -7.52 9.94 17.79
C CYS A 523 -7.18 8.60 18.44
N PHE A 524 -6.73 7.65 17.63
CA PHE A 524 -6.53 6.27 18.09
C PHE A 524 -5.15 5.98 18.69
N GLY A 525 -4.25 6.97 18.82
CA GLY A 525 -2.88 6.74 19.29
C GLY A 525 -2.11 5.82 18.34
N ARG A 526 -1.49 4.76 18.88
CA ARG A 526 -0.82 3.69 18.12
C ARG A 526 0.27 4.18 17.18
N SER A 527 1.00 5.21 17.62
CA SER A 527 2.18 5.68 16.90
C SER A 527 3.17 4.54 16.64
N GLY A 528 3.92 4.63 15.56
CA GLY A 528 4.82 3.55 15.19
C GLY A 528 5.97 4.00 14.31
N ILE A 529 7.05 3.19 14.30
CA ILE A 529 8.17 3.32 13.38
C ILE A 529 8.30 2.00 12.64
N PHE A 530 8.18 2.05 11.31
CA PHE A 530 8.09 0.88 10.44
C PHE A 530 9.29 0.76 9.52
N HIS A 531 9.70 -0.49 9.26
CA HIS A 531 10.87 -0.81 8.47
C HIS A 531 10.58 -0.79 6.96
N PRO A 532 11.56 -0.39 6.11
CA PRO A 532 11.42 -0.29 4.66
C PRO A 532 11.40 -1.62 3.92
N ASP A 533 11.80 -2.73 4.55
CA ASP A 533 11.92 -4.02 3.89
C ASP A 533 10.66 -4.85 4.06
N THR A 534 9.96 -5.06 2.95
CA THR A 534 8.74 -5.87 2.87
C THR A 534 8.97 -7.34 3.15
N PHE A 535 10.15 -7.85 2.83
CA PHE A 535 10.47 -9.28 2.84
C PHE A 535 11.26 -9.70 4.08
N LEU A 536 11.62 -8.76 4.96
CA LEU A 536 12.35 -9.05 6.20
C LEU A 536 11.38 -9.45 7.31
N PHE A 537 11.57 -10.66 7.87
CA PHE A 537 10.83 -11.15 9.01
C PHE A 537 11.77 -11.79 10.04
N PRO A 538 11.60 -11.57 11.36
CA PRO A 538 10.67 -10.60 11.95
C PRO A 538 11.08 -9.17 11.62
N ARG A 539 10.11 -8.27 11.51
CA ARG A 539 10.35 -6.87 11.19
C ARG A 539 10.90 -6.12 12.41
N ASN A 540 11.85 -5.23 12.18
CA ASN A 540 12.36 -4.33 13.21
C ASN A 540 11.43 -3.11 13.33
N GLU A 541 10.29 -3.27 14.01
CA GLU A 541 9.30 -2.23 14.23
C GLU A 541 9.19 -1.87 15.70
N LYS A 542 8.78 -0.62 15.98
CA LYS A 542 8.38 -0.18 17.31
C LYS A 542 6.98 0.41 17.23
N LEU A 543 6.11 -0.04 18.13
CA LEU A 543 4.70 0.31 18.16
C LEU A 543 4.30 0.76 19.56
N MET A 544 3.41 1.76 19.65
CA MET A 544 2.77 2.20 20.88
C MET A 544 1.34 1.68 20.97
N GLY A 545 0.84 1.53 22.18
CA GLY A 545 -0.57 1.23 22.42
C GLY A 545 -1.48 2.44 22.15
N ALA A 546 -2.80 2.19 22.14
CA ALA A 546 -3.80 3.23 21.84
C ALA A 546 -3.86 4.34 22.89
N GLN A 547 -3.44 4.07 24.12
CA GLN A 547 -3.53 5.02 25.26
C GLN A 547 -2.15 5.36 25.86
N ASP A 548 -1.08 4.83 25.28
CA ASP A 548 0.27 5.11 25.78
C ASP A 548 0.67 6.54 25.43
N GLU A 549 1.41 7.19 26.31
CA GLU A 549 2.08 8.47 26.05
C GLU A 549 3.58 8.33 26.23
N GLY A 550 4.36 9.00 25.40
CA GLY A 550 5.81 8.97 25.50
C GLY A 550 6.53 8.99 24.15
N ILE A 551 7.71 8.39 24.14
CA ILE A 551 8.62 8.35 22.98
C ILE A 551 9.01 6.89 22.70
N ILE A 552 9.01 6.52 21.44
CA ILE A 552 9.65 5.28 20.95
C ILE A 552 10.76 5.63 19.97
N SER A 553 11.80 4.79 19.95
CA SER A 553 12.97 5.01 19.10
C SER A 553 13.46 3.72 18.48
N ILE A 554 13.99 3.80 17.25
CA ILE A 554 14.74 2.71 16.62
C ILE A 554 16.07 3.23 16.07
N THR A 555 16.99 2.31 15.80
CA THR A 555 18.14 2.62 14.95
C THR A 555 17.76 2.36 13.50
N MET A 556 17.67 3.42 12.72
CA MET A 556 17.53 3.39 11.28
C MET A 556 18.90 3.17 10.64
N ASP A 557 18.98 2.39 9.58
CA ASP A 557 20.22 2.13 8.86
C ASP A 557 20.06 2.44 7.37
N THR A 558 20.74 3.46 6.89
CA THR A 558 20.80 3.86 5.47
C THR A 558 22.18 3.61 4.87
N SER A 559 23.10 2.95 5.61
CA SER A 559 24.46 2.66 5.16
C SER A 559 24.48 1.53 4.12
N ASN A 560 25.51 1.52 3.31
CA ASN A 560 25.84 0.41 2.41
C ASN A 560 26.92 -0.48 3.02
N ALA A 561 27.05 -1.70 2.51
CA ALA A 561 28.18 -2.57 2.85
C ALA A 561 29.49 -1.88 2.45
N PRO A 562 30.56 -2.04 3.27
CA PRO A 562 31.87 -1.51 2.93
C PRO A 562 32.33 -1.98 1.54
N ASP A 563 32.95 -1.07 0.81
CA ASP A 563 33.55 -1.31 -0.52
C ASP A 563 32.55 -1.81 -1.60
N SER A 564 31.25 -1.70 -1.35
CA SER A 564 30.24 -2.02 -2.36
C SER A 564 30.05 -0.87 -3.35
N VAL A 565 30.14 -1.18 -4.63
CA VAL A 565 29.86 -0.23 -5.73
C VAL A 565 28.35 0.03 -5.85
N TYR A 566 27.52 -0.94 -5.45
CA TYR A 566 26.06 -0.84 -5.56
C TYR A 566 25.43 -0.69 -4.18
N PRO A 567 24.24 -0.05 -4.11
CA PRO A 567 23.48 -0.02 -2.87
C PRO A 567 23.15 -1.42 -2.37
N THR A 568 23.54 -1.71 -1.14
CA THR A 568 23.25 -3.00 -0.49
C THR A 568 22.06 -2.91 0.46
N ASN A 569 21.74 -1.70 0.92
CA ASN A 569 20.62 -1.44 1.81
C ASN A 569 19.33 -1.20 0.98
N VAL A 570 18.24 -1.84 1.35
CA VAL A 570 16.95 -1.74 0.63
C VAL A 570 16.45 -0.31 0.51
N VAL A 571 16.70 0.54 1.53
CA VAL A 571 16.35 1.97 1.52
C VAL A 571 17.02 2.72 0.38
N ARG A 572 18.24 2.35 0.04
CA ARG A 572 19.02 2.99 -1.02
C ARG A 572 18.87 2.26 -2.36
N ARG A 573 18.65 0.96 -2.33
CA ARG A 573 18.42 0.12 -3.52
C ARG A 573 17.06 0.35 -4.12
N LYS A 574 16.03 0.58 -3.28
CA LYS A 574 14.66 0.89 -3.68
C LYS A 574 14.07 -0.11 -4.68
N ASP A 575 14.16 -1.40 -4.35
CA ASP A 575 13.77 -2.50 -5.24
C ASP A 575 12.35 -2.32 -5.80
N LEU A 576 11.36 -2.01 -4.94
CA LEU A 576 9.96 -1.85 -5.36
C LEU A 576 9.70 -0.55 -6.14
N VAL A 577 10.61 0.42 -6.08
CA VAL A 577 10.53 1.65 -6.89
C VAL A 577 11.16 1.44 -8.26
N CYS A 578 12.29 0.72 -8.31
CA CYS A 578 13.02 0.46 -9.56
C CYS A 578 12.33 -0.58 -10.46
N MET A 579 11.59 -1.53 -9.88
CA MET A 579 10.89 -2.60 -10.62
C MET A 579 9.53 -2.18 -11.22
N ARG A 580 9.18 -0.91 -11.15
CA ARG A 580 7.92 -0.39 -11.71
C ARG A 580 7.92 -0.37 -13.24
N HIS A 581 6.71 -0.31 -13.82
CA HIS A 581 6.48 -0.20 -15.26
C HIS A 581 5.81 1.14 -15.64
N PRO A 582 6.51 2.29 -15.55
CA PRO A 582 5.90 3.62 -15.71
C PRO A 582 5.19 3.87 -17.03
N ILE A 583 5.54 3.14 -18.06
CA ILE A 583 4.87 3.22 -19.38
C ILE A 583 3.36 2.91 -19.33
N MET A 584 2.90 2.26 -18.26
CA MET A 584 1.50 1.88 -18.06
C MET A 584 0.72 2.87 -17.17
N TYR A 585 1.36 3.92 -16.65
CA TYR A 585 0.82 4.71 -15.53
C TYR A 585 0.14 6.02 -15.93
N ASP A 586 -0.04 6.27 -17.21
CA ASP A 586 -0.63 7.50 -17.78
C ASP A 586 -1.98 7.87 -17.14
N VAL A 587 -2.84 6.89 -16.89
CA VAL A 587 -4.15 7.09 -16.23
C VAL A 587 -4.01 7.64 -14.80
N ILE A 588 -2.91 7.35 -14.09
CA ILE A 588 -2.71 7.83 -12.72
C ILE A 588 -2.48 9.35 -12.70
N VAL A 589 -1.82 9.87 -13.71
CA VAL A 589 -1.46 11.29 -13.80
C VAL A 589 -2.40 12.10 -14.69
N ASP A 590 -3.36 11.46 -15.33
CA ASP A 590 -4.35 12.14 -16.17
C ASP A 590 -5.45 12.79 -15.32
N PRO A 591 -5.55 14.14 -15.31
CA PRO A 591 -6.64 14.83 -14.61
C PRO A 591 -8.02 14.56 -15.21
N ALA A 592 -8.07 14.14 -16.48
CA ALA A 592 -9.27 13.75 -17.19
C ALA A 592 -9.50 12.22 -17.16
N ALA A 593 -8.70 11.48 -16.36
CA ALA A 593 -8.87 10.05 -16.19
C ALA A 593 -10.36 9.72 -15.97
N PRO A 594 -10.86 8.63 -16.53
CA PRO A 594 -12.29 8.40 -16.67
C PRO A 594 -13.02 8.58 -15.34
N VAL A 595 -13.75 9.70 -15.25
CA VAL A 595 -14.60 10.00 -14.10
C VAL A 595 -15.91 9.30 -14.35
N TYR A 596 -16.04 8.12 -13.81
CA TYR A 596 -17.31 7.39 -13.83
C TYR A 596 -18.32 8.09 -12.92
N ASP A 597 -19.60 8.02 -13.27
CA ASP A 597 -20.65 8.73 -12.53
C ASP A 597 -20.71 8.33 -11.04
N PHE A 598 -20.35 7.10 -10.71
CA PHE A 598 -20.28 6.65 -9.32
C PHE A 598 -19.05 7.16 -8.55
N PHE A 599 -18.09 7.83 -9.20
CA PHE A 599 -17.02 8.54 -8.50
C PHE A 599 -17.45 9.94 -8.05
N LYS A 600 -18.47 10.49 -8.70
CA LYS A 600 -19.05 11.79 -8.34
C LYS A 600 -20.08 11.64 -7.22
#